data_0603a4e55bb0618f34680b60cedec46e
#
_entry.id   0603a4e55bb0618f34680b60cedec46e
#
_cell.length_a   1.000
_cell.length_b   1.000
_cell.length_c   1.000
_cell.angle_alpha   90.00
_cell.angle_beta   90.00
_cell.angle_gamma   90.00
#
_symmetry.space_group_name_H-M   'P 1'
#
loop_
_entity.id
_entity.type
_entity.pdbx_description
1 polymer ?
#
loop_
_entity_poly.entity_id
_entity_poly.type
_entity_poly.pdbx_seq_one_letter_code
_entity_poly.pdbx_strand_id
1 'polypeptide(L)'
;MKKLLPIMMFVLLAFAGCQRGPAMYTQSNNPKEFLTNSEKFVNQTVKRSSHYNAEDWQVAVDQFVAMAKNFVENKNSMTEEEIARFNNMRLDFMEAVHTNGNEDLTAQIKKVYGKIIQ
;
A
#
# COMPACT_ATOMS: atom_id res chain seq x y z
N MET A 1 15.65 -21.01 -25.24
CA MET A 1 14.95 -19.73 -25.12
C MET A 1 13.45 -19.84 -25.27
N LYS A 2 12.98 -20.55 -26.26
CA LYS A 2 11.54 -20.73 -26.45
C LYS A 2 10.87 -21.41 -25.26
N LYS A 3 11.62 -22.23 -24.53
CA LYS A 3 11.09 -22.94 -23.37
C LYS A 3 10.85 -22.03 -22.18
N LEU A 4 11.48 -20.86 -22.13
CA LEU A 4 11.30 -19.91 -21.04
C LEU A 4 9.99 -19.15 -21.14
N LEU A 5 9.50 -18.91 -22.34
CA LEU A 5 8.27 -18.17 -22.55
C LEU A 5 7.05 -18.84 -21.89
N PRO A 6 6.83 -20.15 -22.08
CA PRO A 6 5.72 -20.81 -21.38
C PRO A 6 5.87 -20.75 -19.86
N ILE A 7 7.10 -20.85 -19.38
CA ILE A 7 7.36 -20.78 -17.94
C ILE A 7 7.04 -19.39 -17.39
N MET A 8 7.39 -18.35 -18.14
CA MET A 8 7.08 -17.00 -17.72
C MET A 8 5.57 -16.73 -17.73
N MET A 9 4.88 -17.25 -18.69
CA MET A 9 3.41 -17.15 -18.72
C MET A 9 2.78 -17.86 -17.53
N PHE A 10 3.36 -18.98 -17.16
CA PHE A 10 2.89 -19.72 -16.00
C PHE A 10 3.04 -18.89 -14.71
N VAL A 11 4.16 -18.19 -14.58
CA VAL A 11 4.41 -17.30 -13.45
C VAL A 11 3.38 -16.17 -13.44
N LEU A 12 3.05 -15.61 -14.60
CA LEU A 12 2.04 -14.57 -14.71
C LEU A 12 0.67 -15.09 -14.27
N LEU A 13 0.33 -16.32 -14.60
CA LEU A 13 -0.91 -16.92 -14.14
C LEU A 13 -0.95 -17.09 -12.64
N ALA A 14 0.18 -17.45 -12.06
CA ALA A 14 0.30 -17.53 -10.60
C ALA A 14 0.08 -16.16 -9.96
N PHE A 15 0.62 -15.10 -10.55
CA PHE A 15 0.37 -13.73 -10.09
C PHE A 15 -1.11 -13.37 -10.19
N ALA A 16 -1.76 -13.76 -11.28
CA ALA A 16 -3.18 -13.51 -11.42
C ALA A 16 -3.97 -14.16 -10.29
N GLY A 17 -3.57 -15.35 -9.86
CA GLY A 17 -4.17 -16.03 -8.73
C GLY A 17 -3.97 -15.29 -7.42
N CYS A 18 -2.89 -14.50 -7.29
CA CYS A 18 -2.58 -13.73 -6.10
C CYS A 18 -3.23 -12.35 -6.08
N GLN A 19 -3.98 -11.97 -7.11
CA GLN A 19 -4.64 -10.66 -7.18
C GLN A 19 -5.69 -10.44 -6.10
N ARG A 20 -6.13 -11.48 -5.45
CA ARG A 20 -7.10 -11.39 -4.36
C ARG A 20 -6.44 -11.10 -3.01
N GLY A 21 -5.15 -11.32 -2.94
CA GLY A 21 -4.40 -11.07 -1.73
C GLY A 21 -4.11 -9.58 -1.53
N PRO A 22 -3.46 -9.25 -0.40
CA PRO A 22 -3.14 -7.86 -0.12
C PRO A 22 -2.13 -7.31 -1.12
N ALA A 23 -2.29 -6.03 -1.45
CA ALA A 23 -1.35 -5.32 -2.29
C ALA A 23 -0.03 -5.15 -1.56
N MET A 24 1.07 -5.12 -2.31
CA MET A 24 2.40 -4.92 -1.75
C MET A 24 2.90 -3.52 -2.09
N TYR A 25 3.61 -2.93 -1.15
CA TYR A 25 4.21 -1.61 -1.31
C TYR A 25 5.70 -1.74 -1.62
N THR A 26 6.20 -0.95 -2.57
CA THR A 26 7.61 -0.91 -2.92
C THR A 26 8.19 0.44 -2.50
N GLN A 27 9.28 0.42 -1.72
CA GLN A 27 9.96 1.62 -1.25
C GLN A 27 10.73 2.30 -2.38
N SER A 28 10.89 3.62 -2.27
CA SER A 28 11.73 4.38 -3.17
C SER A 28 12.30 5.60 -2.45
N ASN A 29 13.51 6.00 -2.82
CA ASN A 29 14.14 7.23 -2.34
C ASN A 29 13.87 8.40 -3.28
N ASN A 30 13.15 8.17 -4.37
CA ASN A 30 12.76 9.21 -5.33
C ASN A 30 11.33 9.64 -5.02
N PRO A 31 11.08 10.94 -4.71
CA PRO A 31 9.74 11.38 -4.33
C PRO A 31 8.65 11.06 -5.36
N LYS A 32 8.95 11.19 -6.65
CA LYS A 32 7.96 10.90 -7.70
C LYS A 32 7.64 9.42 -7.78
N GLU A 33 8.68 8.58 -7.70
CA GLU A 33 8.49 7.13 -7.70
C GLU A 33 7.79 6.68 -6.42
N PHE A 34 8.13 7.27 -5.28
CA PHE A 34 7.46 7.04 -4.02
C PHE A 34 5.96 7.29 -4.14
N LEU A 35 5.56 8.43 -4.73
CA LEU A 35 4.15 8.76 -4.92
C LEU A 35 3.46 7.76 -5.83
N THR A 36 4.11 7.38 -6.93
CA THR A 36 3.56 6.40 -7.87
C THR A 36 3.34 5.05 -7.18
N ASN A 37 4.32 4.60 -6.41
CA ASN A 37 4.25 3.33 -5.69
C ASN A 37 3.17 3.37 -4.61
N SER A 38 3.06 4.49 -3.91
CA SER A 38 2.04 4.69 -2.87
C SER A 38 0.64 4.67 -3.47
N GLU A 39 0.45 5.38 -4.58
CA GLU A 39 -0.83 5.45 -5.26
C GLU A 39 -1.25 4.06 -5.75
N LYS A 40 -0.33 3.32 -6.33
CA LYS A 40 -0.59 1.96 -6.79
C LYS A 40 -1.01 1.05 -5.63
N PHE A 41 -0.28 1.11 -4.53
CA PHE A 41 -0.58 0.31 -3.35
C PHE A 41 -1.97 0.65 -2.79
N VAL A 42 -2.27 1.93 -2.60
CA VAL A 42 -3.54 2.36 -2.03
C VAL A 42 -4.70 2.01 -2.96
N ASN A 43 -4.56 2.27 -4.26
CA ASN A 43 -5.62 1.96 -5.22
C ASN A 43 -5.92 0.46 -5.27
N GLN A 44 -4.90 -0.38 -5.23
CA GLN A 44 -5.08 -1.82 -5.20
C GLN A 44 -5.75 -2.27 -3.90
N THR A 45 -5.39 -1.66 -2.78
CA THR A 45 -6.01 -1.96 -1.49
C THR A 45 -7.48 -1.59 -1.51
N VAL A 46 -7.81 -0.40 -1.99
CA VAL A 46 -9.21 0.05 -2.09
C VAL A 46 -10.03 -0.94 -2.92
N LYS A 47 -9.50 -1.40 -4.04
CA LYS A 47 -10.20 -2.34 -4.91
C LYS A 47 -10.37 -3.73 -4.32
N ARG A 48 -9.38 -4.19 -3.56
CA ARG A 48 -9.34 -5.58 -3.08
C ARG A 48 -9.86 -5.75 -1.67
N SER A 49 -9.96 -4.67 -0.90
CA SER A 49 -10.19 -4.75 0.53
C SER A 49 -11.51 -5.37 0.94
N SER A 50 -12.53 -5.34 0.07
CA SER A 50 -13.80 -6.00 0.35
C SER A 50 -13.67 -7.52 0.46
N HIS A 51 -12.58 -8.09 -0.07
CA HIS A 51 -12.31 -9.53 -0.04
C HIS A 51 -11.24 -9.90 0.98
N TYR A 52 -10.73 -8.93 1.74
CA TYR A 52 -9.66 -9.18 2.70
C TYR A 52 -10.17 -9.93 3.94
N ASN A 53 -9.42 -10.96 4.34
CA ASN A 53 -9.62 -11.60 5.64
C ASN A 53 -8.68 -10.93 6.67
N ALA A 54 -8.66 -11.45 7.89
CA ALA A 54 -7.84 -10.86 8.96
C ALA A 54 -6.35 -10.88 8.65
N GLU A 55 -5.87 -11.94 8.01
CA GLU A 55 -4.45 -12.03 7.64
C GLU A 55 -4.11 -11.03 6.55
N ASP A 56 -4.99 -10.87 5.56
CA ASP A 56 -4.81 -9.89 4.49
C ASP A 56 -4.72 -8.48 5.06
N TRP A 57 -5.58 -8.16 6.01
CA TRP A 57 -5.56 -6.84 6.65
C TRP A 57 -4.29 -6.61 7.45
N GLN A 58 -3.76 -7.66 8.11
CA GLN A 58 -2.51 -7.50 8.84
C GLN A 58 -1.36 -7.18 7.88
N VAL A 59 -1.31 -7.85 6.74
CA VAL A 59 -0.29 -7.56 5.71
C VAL A 59 -0.49 -6.14 5.18
N ALA A 60 -1.73 -5.75 4.88
CA ALA A 60 -2.02 -4.41 4.37
C ALA A 60 -1.58 -3.31 5.35
N VAL A 61 -1.81 -3.53 6.64
CA VAL A 61 -1.37 -2.58 7.67
C VAL A 61 0.15 -2.51 7.73
N ASP A 62 0.83 -3.64 7.65
CA ASP A 62 2.30 -3.67 7.65
C ASP A 62 2.86 -2.94 6.44
N GLN A 63 2.24 -3.09 5.28
CA GLN A 63 2.64 -2.37 4.06
C GLN A 63 2.36 -0.87 4.18
N PHE A 64 1.25 -0.50 4.79
CA PHE A 64 0.93 0.91 5.06
C PHE A 64 1.97 1.55 5.97
N VAL A 65 2.40 0.84 7.01
CA VAL A 65 3.44 1.31 7.92
C VAL A 65 4.75 1.54 7.15
N ALA A 66 5.11 0.61 6.26
CA ALA A 66 6.31 0.76 5.42
C ALA A 66 6.20 1.99 4.53
N MET A 67 5.02 2.23 3.95
CA MET A 67 4.76 3.42 3.14
C MET A 67 4.90 4.70 3.98
N ALA A 68 4.37 4.72 5.18
CA ALA A 68 4.46 5.88 6.07
C ALA A 68 5.91 6.19 6.45
N LYS A 69 6.71 5.18 6.74
CA LYS A 69 8.13 5.35 7.02
C LYS A 69 8.87 5.90 5.81
N ASN A 70 8.55 5.40 4.64
CA ASN A 70 9.14 5.87 3.39
C ASN A 70 8.74 7.31 3.09
N PHE A 71 7.53 7.71 3.46
CA PHE A 71 7.09 9.11 3.37
C PHE A 71 8.01 10.01 4.20
N VAL A 72 8.30 9.64 5.44
CA VAL A 72 9.17 10.44 6.31
C VAL A 72 10.55 10.62 5.67
N GLU A 73 11.06 9.57 5.03
CA GLU A 73 12.36 9.65 4.35
C GLU A 73 12.35 10.59 3.15
N ASN A 74 11.23 10.70 2.46
CA ASN A 74 11.10 11.50 1.23
C ASN A 74 10.58 12.91 1.45
N LYS A 75 9.89 13.17 2.56
CA LYS A 75 9.08 14.39 2.70
C LYS A 75 9.89 15.68 2.58
N ASN A 76 11.14 15.68 3.00
CA ASN A 76 11.99 16.88 2.91
C ASN A 76 12.34 17.23 1.46
N SER A 77 12.20 16.27 0.55
CA SER A 77 12.44 16.45 -0.87
C SER A 77 11.15 16.57 -1.68
N MET A 78 10.01 16.59 -0.99
CA MET A 78 8.70 16.66 -1.63
C MET A 78 8.16 18.08 -1.61
N THR A 79 7.43 18.43 -2.67
CA THR A 79 6.71 19.71 -2.71
C THR A 79 5.47 19.63 -1.83
N GLU A 80 4.90 20.79 -1.50
CA GLU A 80 3.65 20.83 -0.73
C GLU A 80 2.53 20.11 -1.44
N GLU A 81 2.49 20.22 -2.77
CA GLU A 81 1.50 19.53 -3.60
C GLU A 81 1.65 18.01 -3.53
N GLU A 82 2.90 17.53 -3.57
CA GLU A 82 3.18 16.11 -3.44
C GLU A 82 2.78 15.58 -2.06
N ILE A 83 3.07 16.35 -1.01
CA ILE A 83 2.67 16.00 0.35
C ILE A 83 1.14 15.93 0.47
N ALA A 84 0.43 16.89 -0.14
CA ALA A 84 -1.03 16.88 -0.14
C ALA A 84 -1.58 15.64 -0.86
N ARG A 85 -0.96 15.25 -1.98
CA ARG A 85 -1.35 14.03 -2.69
C ARG A 85 -1.17 12.80 -1.80
N PHE A 86 -0.05 12.70 -1.12
CA PHE A 86 0.18 11.58 -0.20
C PHE A 86 -0.86 11.54 0.92
N ASN A 87 -1.19 12.70 1.50
CA ASN A 87 -2.20 12.76 2.55
C ASN A 87 -3.57 12.31 2.07
N ASN A 88 -3.92 12.62 0.82
CA ASN A 88 -5.18 12.15 0.24
C ASN A 88 -5.18 10.62 0.08
N MET A 89 -4.06 10.06 -0.35
CA MET A 89 -3.94 8.60 -0.46
C MET A 89 -4.05 7.92 0.90
N ARG A 90 -3.43 8.52 1.92
CA ARG A 90 -3.53 8.02 3.29
C ARG A 90 -4.97 7.97 3.77
N LEU A 91 -5.72 9.03 3.47
CA LEU A 91 -7.14 9.09 3.85
C LEU A 91 -7.96 8.03 3.11
N ASP A 92 -7.66 7.80 1.84
CA ASP A 92 -8.33 6.74 1.07
C ASP A 92 -8.08 5.36 1.68
N PHE A 93 -6.85 5.10 2.09
CA PHE A 93 -6.52 3.85 2.77
C PHE A 93 -7.29 3.72 4.09
N MET A 94 -7.33 4.77 4.88
CA MET A 94 -8.06 4.76 6.15
C MET A 94 -9.55 4.54 5.95
N GLU A 95 -10.12 5.10 4.90
CA GLU A 95 -11.52 4.88 4.56
C GLU A 95 -11.78 3.42 4.21
N ALA A 96 -10.88 2.80 3.45
CA ALA A 96 -10.99 1.37 3.13
C ALA A 96 -10.94 0.51 4.39
N VAL A 97 -10.06 0.84 5.32
CA VAL A 97 -9.97 0.15 6.61
C VAL A 97 -11.26 0.31 7.40
N HIS A 98 -11.81 1.52 7.43
CA HIS A 98 -13.05 1.81 8.14
C HIS A 98 -14.23 1.03 7.54
N THR A 99 -14.28 0.96 6.22
CA THR A 99 -15.41 0.33 5.51
C THR A 99 -15.33 -1.19 5.55
N ASN A 100 -14.16 -1.77 5.31
CA ASN A 100 -13.99 -3.21 5.11
C ASN A 100 -13.18 -3.90 6.20
N GLY A 101 -12.50 -3.14 7.05
CA GLY A 101 -11.74 -3.66 8.17
C GLY A 101 -12.55 -3.60 9.47
N ASN A 102 -11.89 -3.25 10.56
CA ASN A 102 -12.55 -3.11 11.85
C ASN A 102 -11.95 -1.93 12.63
N GLU A 103 -12.60 -1.58 13.75
CA GLU A 103 -12.19 -0.45 14.57
C GLU A 103 -10.82 -0.64 15.21
N ASP A 104 -10.46 -1.88 15.55
CA ASP A 104 -9.17 -2.20 16.16
C ASP A 104 -8.04 -1.88 15.18
N LEU A 105 -8.21 -2.22 13.89
CA LEU A 105 -7.24 -1.90 12.85
C LEU A 105 -7.10 -0.39 12.68
N THR A 106 -8.22 0.33 12.67
CA THR A 106 -8.21 1.78 12.54
C THR A 106 -7.44 2.41 13.69
N ALA A 107 -7.69 1.97 14.91
CA ALA A 107 -6.99 2.48 16.08
C ALA A 107 -5.48 2.16 16.03
N GLN A 108 -5.15 0.94 15.63
CA GLN A 108 -3.75 0.52 15.48
C GLN A 108 -3.01 1.38 14.47
N ILE A 109 -3.61 1.64 13.32
CA ILE A 109 -3.01 2.44 12.26
C ILE A 109 -2.80 3.87 12.75
N LYS A 110 -3.79 4.49 13.37
CA LYS A 110 -3.67 5.85 13.88
C LYS A 110 -2.56 5.98 14.89
N LYS A 111 -2.42 5.02 15.78
CA LYS A 111 -1.38 5.02 16.80
C LYS A 111 0.01 4.92 16.18
N VAL A 112 0.20 3.97 15.26
CA VAL A 112 1.49 3.75 14.61
C VAL A 112 1.84 4.93 13.71
N TYR A 113 0.88 5.39 12.91
CA TYR A 113 1.10 6.52 12.01
C TYR A 113 1.51 7.78 12.79
N GLY A 114 0.82 8.06 13.87
CA GLY A 114 1.14 9.21 14.71
C GLY A 114 2.57 9.18 15.26
N LYS A 115 3.07 8.00 15.60
CA LYS A 115 4.45 7.85 16.07
C LYS A 115 5.47 8.06 14.95
N ILE A 116 5.17 7.59 13.75
CA ILE A 116 6.10 7.65 12.62
C ILE A 116 6.29 9.07 12.13
N ILE A 117 5.22 9.84 12.04
CA ILE A 117 5.29 11.18 11.46
C ILE A 117 5.68 12.27 12.46
N GLN A 118 5.78 11.95 13.72
CA GLN A 118 6.32 12.86 14.71
C GLN A 118 7.84 12.99 14.54
#